data_fdc5a4195507969d30dc712c77f22765
#
_entry.id   fdc5a4195507969d30dc712c77f22765
#
_cell.length_a   1.000
_cell.length_b   1.000
_cell.length_c   1.000
_cell.angle_alpha   90.00
_cell.angle_beta   90.00
_cell.angle_gamma   90.00
#
_symmetry.space_group_name_H-M   'P 1'
#
loop_
_entity.id
_entity.type
_entity.pdbx_description
1 polymer ?
#
loop_
_entity_poly.entity_id
_entity_poly.type
_entity_poly.pdbx_seq_one_letter_code
_entity_poly.pdbx_strand_id
1 'polypeptide(L)'
;MNTATGHFTLKDIAELAQVSRPAVSNWRSRYNDFPEPVKESTPRKPLFDADAVVAWLKQNDFFPEGAEEDLKLTSLWATANLLRSHLPVDEIPLVILSLLALDQDPSFEVSAEFDQITGRLNENTLDEVKHGIASLSITDYAQAANQVVDRFLGVGSRGERSQYGTSTSLSSAALISASSTTLEGVQTVLDPACGIAGTLLGIGAAIPAARLLGVELNPSTAALARLLGHFADSTVTIHTGDSIVHDPFPETKTDLVVCEPPLGARIPREQLGNLEKLFGSLRGLFSDDLFLVHAAHHLSPDGRAYILTGLNPTYRPSFREHRQRLVAQGQVEAIVELPAGMYAATRIPAVLWVLRAKGADEPLLIDASGEAPETIPARIAEWLTAARNRGATDVPYKAITLADVVTNDGSLSPSTYLAEPLSTDEAGSEFDSALQSLEATTKDLMRIRTPRVTADAIPTSTTSTMLADLIKSGHFTRINGTYRANKYLESGDVYLARPNRNAAPAFVADHDAADVLRPGDIVMPRIGELPAWVHQDDGKTWVPSDSVIVLRPTSDEYDPDFIAACLNADVNIDTRGTFPRRHPVARIVIPGLDSEQRAVVAETHRSLTSARAAARQLECEAEPASAPLTTPVSSKK
;
A
#
# COMPACT_ATOMS: atom_id res chain seq x y z
N MET A 1 15.89 37.62 17.58
CA MET A 1 14.49 37.50 17.17
C MET A 1 14.47 36.38 16.13
N ASN A 2 13.94 35.22 16.49
CA ASN A 2 13.77 34.15 15.50
C ASN A 2 12.65 34.57 14.55
N THR A 3 12.98 34.93 13.35
CA THR A 3 12.04 35.22 12.27
C THR A 3 11.59 33.90 11.66
N ALA A 4 10.29 33.60 11.71
CA ALA A 4 9.71 32.43 11.06
C ALA A 4 9.54 32.78 9.57
N THR A 5 10.37 32.21 8.72
CA THR A 5 10.25 32.42 7.25
C THR A 5 9.30 31.40 6.63
N GLY A 6 8.38 31.84 5.76
CA GLY A 6 7.49 30.98 5.00
C GLY A 6 5.99 31.19 5.28
N HIS A 7 5.15 30.24 4.85
CA HIS A 7 3.70 30.35 4.93
C HIS A 7 3.05 29.24 5.77
N PHE A 8 2.21 29.61 6.74
CA PHE A 8 1.42 28.68 7.54
C PHE A 8 0.05 28.40 6.92
N THR A 9 -0.39 27.17 7.01
CA THR A 9 -1.81 26.80 6.80
C THR A 9 -2.61 26.94 8.11
N LEU A 10 -3.94 26.94 8.03
CA LEU A 10 -4.78 26.91 9.23
C LEU A 10 -4.50 25.70 10.15
N LYS A 11 -3.96 24.61 9.59
CA LYS A 11 -3.56 23.42 10.36
C LYS A 11 -2.27 23.70 11.13
N ASP A 12 -1.29 24.31 10.48
CA ASP A 12 -0.01 24.66 11.10
C ASP A 12 -0.21 25.64 12.27
N ILE A 13 -1.09 26.64 12.09
CA ILE A 13 -1.46 27.58 13.15
C ILE A 13 -2.15 26.88 14.33
N ALA A 14 -3.04 25.92 14.04
CA ALA A 14 -3.73 25.16 15.08
C ALA A 14 -2.78 24.26 15.88
N GLU A 15 -1.84 23.62 15.20
CA GLU A 15 -0.78 22.81 15.84
C GLU A 15 0.12 23.67 16.71
N LEU A 16 0.64 24.80 16.19
CA LEU A 16 1.48 25.74 16.92
C LEU A 16 0.81 26.32 18.17
N ALA A 17 -0.47 26.66 18.06
CA ALA A 17 -1.25 27.22 19.17
C ALA A 17 -1.89 26.13 20.06
N GLN A 18 -1.67 24.84 19.78
CA GLN A 18 -2.22 23.68 20.50
C GLN A 18 -3.77 23.73 20.60
N VAL A 19 -4.43 24.17 19.54
CA VAL A 19 -5.89 24.27 19.45
C VAL A 19 -6.45 23.49 18.25
N SER A 20 -7.77 23.35 18.19
CA SER A 20 -8.40 22.73 17.02
C SER A 20 -8.42 23.66 15.80
N ARG A 21 -8.37 23.11 14.58
CA ARG A 21 -8.51 23.90 13.34
C ARG A 21 -9.78 24.77 13.29
N PRO A 22 -10.97 24.33 13.77
CA PRO A 22 -12.13 25.20 13.92
C PRO A 22 -11.89 26.42 14.80
N ALA A 23 -11.07 26.31 15.87
CA ALA A 23 -10.74 27.45 16.72
C ALA A 23 -10.00 28.55 15.94
N VAL A 24 -8.99 28.17 15.13
CA VAL A 24 -8.27 29.12 14.26
C VAL A 24 -9.20 29.73 13.20
N SER A 25 -10.12 28.96 12.64
CA SER A 25 -11.12 29.49 11.72
C SER A 25 -12.04 30.51 12.40
N ASN A 26 -12.37 30.28 13.67
CA ASN A 26 -13.15 31.25 14.48
C ASN A 26 -12.33 32.49 14.78
N TRP A 27 -11.03 32.37 15.07
CA TRP A 27 -10.16 33.54 15.25
C TRP A 27 -10.15 34.43 14.01
N ARG A 28 -9.93 33.85 12.85
CA ARG A 28 -9.98 34.56 11.57
C ARG A 28 -11.30 35.33 11.34
N SER A 29 -12.41 34.81 11.84
CA SER A 29 -13.72 35.45 11.70
C SER A 29 -14.02 36.51 12.77
N ARG A 30 -13.39 36.38 13.96
CA ARG A 30 -13.70 37.22 15.14
C ARG A 30 -12.74 38.38 15.33
N TYR A 31 -11.47 38.20 14.92
CA TYR A 31 -10.42 39.17 15.12
C TYR A 31 -10.12 39.90 13.81
N ASN A 32 -10.38 41.17 13.73
CA ASN A 32 -10.16 42.00 12.54
C ASN A 32 -8.65 42.19 12.23
N ASP A 33 -7.79 41.97 13.21
CA ASP A 33 -6.33 42.04 13.14
C ASP A 33 -5.65 40.69 12.87
N PHE A 34 -6.46 39.63 12.63
CA PHE A 34 -5.88 38.34 12.22
C PHE A 34 -5.17 38.49 10.87
N PRO A 35 -3.96 37.90 10.67
CA PRO A 35 -3.19 38.04 9.43
C PRO A 35 -3.98 37.71 8.17
N GLU A 36 -3.83 38.54 7.14
CA GLU A 36 -4.47 38.32 5.85
C GLU A 36 -3.77 37.20 5.07
N PRO A 37 -4.50 36.43 4.27
CA PRO A 37 -3.92 35.42 3.41
C PRO A 37 -2.97 36.03 2.39
N VAL A 38 -1.80 35.39 2.15
CA VAL A 38 -0.82 35.81 1.13
C VAL A 38 -1.39 35.63 -0.29
N LYS A 39 -0.78 36.28 -1.29
CA LYS A 39 -1.27 36.31 -2.69
C LYS A 39 -1.33 34.92 -3.34
N GLU A 40 -0.46 34.02 -2.93
CA GLU A 40 -0.36 32.62 -3.38
C GLU A 40 -1.47 31.73 -2.82
N SER A 41 -2.32 32.26 -1.95
CA SER A 41 -3.45 31.58 -1.32
C SER A 41 -4.54 31.20 -2.31
N THR A 42 -5.19 30.07 -2.05
CA THR A 42 -6.45 29.72 -2.72
C THR A 42 -7.61 29.73 -1.70
N PRO A 43 -8.86 29.97 -2.12
CA PRO A 43 -10.00 29.98 -1.20
C PRO A 43 -10.16 28.69 -0.39
N ARG A 44 -9.72 27.55 -0.95
CA ARG A 44 -9.77 26.23 -0.29
C ARG A 44 -8.55 25.94 0.59
N LYS A 45 -7.42 26.63 0.38
CA LYS A 45 -6.18 26.47 1.14
C LYS A 45 -5.55 27.84 1.36
N PRO A 46 -6.06 28.62 2.34
CA PRO A 46 -5.45 29.90 2.68
C PRO A 46 -4.07 29.66 3.31
N LEU A 47 -3.10 30.47 2.89
CA LEU A 47 -1.75 30.53 3.40
C LEU A 47 -1.54 31.90 4.05
N PHE A 48 -0.82 31.94 5.16
CA PHE A 48 -0.57 33.13 5.96
C PHE A 48 0.94 33.31 6.18
N ASP A 49 1.40 34.54 6.19
CA ASP A 49 2.79 34.84 6.53
C ASP A 49 3.11 34.36 7.95
N ALA A 50 4.19 33.60 8.08
CA ALA A 50 4.54 32.91 9.34
C ALA A 50 4.91 33.91 10.43
N ASP A 51 5.69 34.96 10.13
CA ASP A 51 6.09 35.98 11.09
C ASP A 51 4.88 36.79 11.58
N ALA A 52 3.97 37.15 10.67
CA ALA A 52 2.75 37.86 11.02
C ALA A 52 1.85 37.02 11.95
N VAL A 53 1.74 35.71 11.68
CA VAL A 53 0.95 34.79 12.52
C VAL A 53 1.57 34.65 13.92
N VAL A 54 2.88 34.43 14.01
CA VAL A 54 3.57 34.28 15.30
C VAL A 54 3.47 35.56 16.13
N ALA A 55 3.64 36.72 15.49
CA ALA A 55 3.47 38.02 16.16
C ALA A 55 2.04 38.18 16.69
N TRP A 56 1.04 37.81 15.88
CA TRP A 56 -0.36 37.89 16.27
C TRP A 56 -0.70 36.92 17.42
N LEU A 57 -0.21 35.68 17.38
CA LEU A 57 -0.42 34.69 18.45
C LEU A 57 0.19 35.17 19.78
N LYS A 58 1.39 35.76 19.74
CA LYS A 58 2.07 36.33 20.93
C LYS A 58 1.33 37.56 21.47
N GLN A 59 0.85 38.43 20.60
CA GLN A 59 0.11 39.62 20.96
C GLN A 59 -1.24 39.33 21.65
N ASN A 60 -1.88 38.20 21.30
CA ASN A 60 -3.19 37.80 21.80
C ASN A 60 -3.13 36.71 22.88
N ASP A 61 -1.96 36.41 23.45
CA ASP A 61 -1.73 35.36 24.44
C ASP A 61 -2.20 33.96 24.01
N PHE A 62 -2.16 33.68 22.70
CA PHE A 62 -2.46 32.36 22.12
C PHE A 62 -1.23 31.54 21.80
N PHE A 63 -0.03 32.07 22.09
CA PHE A 63 1.23 31.36 21.92
C PHE A 63 1.57 30.60 23.21
N PRO A 64 1.61 29.22 23.20
CA PRO A 64 1.85 28.45 24.40
C PRO A 64 3.26 28.70 24.98
N GLU A 65 3.39 28.67 26.30
CA GLU A 65 4.68 28.71 26.97
C GLU A 65 5.51 27.47 26.58
N GLY A 66 6.77 27.66 26.18
CA GLY A 66 7.67 26.57 25.77
C GLY A 66 7.49 26.08 24.31
N ALA A 67 6.58 26.66 23.54
CA ALA A 67 6.36 26.30 22.13
C ALA A 67 7.44 26.81 21.15
N GLU A 68 8.62 27.19 21.64
CA GLU A 68 9.69 27.70 20.76
C GLU A 68 10.27 26.61 19.86
N GLU A 69 10.37 25.36 20.34
CA GLU A 69 10.80 24.20 19.54
C GLU A 69 9.72 23.83 18.51
N ASP A 70 8.45 23.83 18.91
CA ASP A 70 7.31 23.65 18.01
C ASP A 70 7.25 24.73 16.93
N LEU A 71 7.69 25.97 17.25
CA LEU A 71 7.82 27.05 16.29
C LEU A 71 8.85 26.76 15.21
N LYS A 72 10.06 26.26 15.58
CA LYS A 72 11.09 25.90 14.60
C LYS A 72 10.56 24.86 13.62
N LEU A 73 9.92 23.82 14.14
CA LEU A 73 9.36 22.75 13.35
C LEU A 73 8.20 23.26 12.47
N THR A 74 7.31 24.09 13.02
CA THR A 74 6.23 24.71 12.25
C THR A 74 6.78 25.62 11.15
N SER A 75 7.89 26.33 11.41
CA SER A 75 8.58 27.15 10.42
C SER A 75 9.27 26.33 9.33
N LEU A 76 9.75 25.11 9.65
CA LEU A 76 10.22 24.15 8.64
C LEU A 76 9.10 23.78 7.65
N TRP A 77 7.86 23.63 8.18
CA TRP A 77 6.69 23.40 7.31
C TRP A 77 6.34 24.60 6.45
N ALA A 78 6.46 25.78 7.00
CA ALA A 78 6.24 27.01 6.26
C ALA A 78 7.19 27.11 5.07
N THR A 79 8.47 26.82 5.30
CA THR A 79 9.51 26.74 4.28
C THR A 79 9.23 25.65 3.24
N ALA A 80 8.85 24.44 3.69
CA ALA A 80 8.46 23.36 2.78
C ALA A 80 7.21 23.70 1.93
N ASN A 81 6.29 24.52 2.44
CA ASN A 81 5.11 24.96 1.68
C ASN A 81 5.47 25.87 0.48
N LEU A 82 6.61 26.55 0.47
CA LEU A 82 7.10 27.31 -0.69
C LEU A 82 7.32 26.38 -1.90
N LEU A 83 7.71 25.14 -1.68
CA LEU A 83 7.94 24.15 -2.73
C LEU A 83 6.65 23.59 -3.33
N ARG A 84 5.51 23.66 -2.64
CA ARG A 84 4.25 23.04 -3.06
C ARG A 84 3.64 23.61 -4.35
N SER A 85 3.98 24.83 -4.70
CA SER A 85 3.56 25.47 -5.95
C SER A 85 4.43 25.06 -7.14
N HIS A 86 5.61 24.50 -6.90
CA HIS A 86 6.65 24.24 -7.89
C HIS A 86 6.92 22.73 -8.07
N LEU A 87 6.76 21.93 -7.00
CA LEU A 87 7.08 20.50 -6.99
C LEU A 87 5.87 19.64 -6.61
N PRO A 88 5.81 18.40 -7.11
CA PRO A 88 4.96 17.35 -6.56
C PRO A 88 5.23 17.16 -5.06
N VAL A 89 4.17 16.85 -4.29
CA VAL A 89 4.26 16.74 -2.82
C VAL A 89 5.23 15.64 -2.38
N ASP A 90 5.33 14.59 -3.14
CA ASP A 90 6.19 13.43 -2.94
C ASP A 90 7.69 13.70 -3.18
N GLU A 91 8.04 14.75 -3.90
CA GLU A 91 9.44 15.16 -4.12
C GLU A 91 9.95 16.13 -3.03
N ILE A 92 9.04 16.80 -2.31
CA ILE A 92 9.39 17.78 -1.27
C ILE A 92 10.26 17.20 -0.15
N PRO A 93 9.98 15.98 0.39
CA PRO A 93 10.80 15.41 1.46
C PRO A 93 12.26 15.27 1.08
N LEU A 94 12.56 14.84 -0.15
CA LEU A 94 13.94 14.69 -0.60
C LEU A 94 14.67 16.03 -0.63
N VAL A 95 14.00 17.09 -1.11
CA VAL A 95 14.60 18.44 -1.14
C VAL A 95 14.85 18.95 0.29
N ILE A 96 13.85 18.88 1.15
CA ILE A 96 13.96 19.39 2.53
C ILE A 96 15.01 18.63 3.32
N LEU A 97 15.02 17.29 3.26
CA LEU A 97 16.00 16.47 3.98
C LEU A 97 17.43 16.68 3.46
N SER A 98 17.61 16.83 2.13
CA SER A 98 18.92 17.16 1.55
C SER A 98 19.42 18.53 2.01
N LEU A 99 18.55 19.52 2.08
CA LEU A 99 18.90 20.85 2.57
C LEU A 99 19.20 20.87 4.08
N LEU A 100 18.49 20.05 4.87
CA LEU A 100 18.81 19.84 6.30
C LEU A 100 20.18 19.19 6.47
N ALA A 101 20.54 18.21 5.62
CA ALA A 101 21.85 17.57 5.65
C ALA A 101 22.96 18.55 5.28
N LEU A 102 22.76 19.42 4.29
CA LEU A 102 23.69 20.48 3.93
C LEU A 102 23.83 21.57 4.99
N ASP A 103 22.74 21.87 5.73
CA ASP A 103 22.78 22.82 6.85
C ASP A 103 23.55 22.25 8.05
N GLN A 104 23.41 20.94 8.30
CA GLN A 104 24.17 20.22 9.33
C GLN A 104 25.65 20.06 8.96
N ASP A 105 25.92 19.66 7.72
CA ASP A 105 27.26 19.46 7.16
C ASP A 105 27.33 20.03 5.73
N PRO A 106 27.96 21.21 5.56
CA PRO A 106 28.12 21.81 4.23
C PRO A 106 28.93 20.96 3.23
N SER A 107 29.64 19.94 3.69
CA SER A 107 30.38 19.00 2.82
C SER A 107 29.57 17.78 2.41
N PHE A 108 28.30 17.68 2.84
CA PHE A 108 27.42 16.57 2.52
C PHE A 108 27.20 16.44 1.00
N GLU A 109 27.45 15.25 0.44
CA GLU A 109 27.23 14.96 -0.96
C GLU A 109 25.75 14.65 -1.22
N VAL A 110 25.07 15.56 -1.91
CA VAL A 110 23.66 15.37 -2.32
C VAL A 110 23.52 14.33 -3.42
N SER A 111 22.36 13.72 -3.52
CA SER A 111 22.08 12.73 -4.57
C SER A 111 21.79 13.38 -5.93
N ALA A 112 21.98 12.61 -7.01
CA ALA A 112 21.64 13.06 -8.36
C ALA A 112 20.14 13.38 -8.51
N GLU A 113 19.28 12.71 -7.74
CA GLU A 113 17.83 12.96 -7.70
C GLU A 113 17.52 14.34 -7.11
N PHE A 114 18.27 14.77 -6.08
CA PHE A 114 18.16 16.12 -5.55
C PHE A 114 18.49 17.16 -6.61
N ASP A 115 19.60 17.00 -7.35
CA ASP A 115 20.01 17.91 -8.41
C ASP A 115 18.97 17.95 -9.54
N GLN A 116 18.42 16.80 -9.91
CA GLN A 116 17.38 16.70 -10.94
C GLN A 116 16.09 17.42 -10.51
N ILE A 117 15.69 17.31 -9.25
CA ILE A 117 14.49 17.95 -8.73
C ILE A 117 14.70 19.46 -8.61
N THR A 118 15.80 19.89 -8.01
CA THR A 118 16.09 21.31 -7.78
C THR A 118 16.40 22.06 -9.06
N GLY A 119 16.96 21.41 -10.09
CA GLY A 119 17.16 21.98 -11.42
C GLY A 119 15.86 22.39 -12.14
N ARG A 120 14.69 22.00 -11.63
CA ARG A 120 13.37 22.45 -12.12
C ARG A 120 12.84 23.68 -11.38
N LEU A 121 13.46 24.06 -10.28
CA LEU A 121 13.13 25.25 -9.50
C LEU A 121 13.86 26.48 -10.06
N ASN A 122 13.28 27.67 -9.89
CA ASN A 122 14.04 28.88 -10.09
C ASN A 122 15.02 29.10 -8.91
N GLU A 123 16.14 29.76 -9.18
CA GLU A 123 17.18 30.00 -8.17
C GLU A 123 16.64 30.75 -6.94
N ASN A 124 15.77 31.73 -7.13
CA ASN A 124 15.19 32.50 -6.03
C ASN A 124 14.40 31.62 -5.05
N THR A 125 13.55 30.70 -5.58
CA THR A 125 12.78 29.78 -4.73
C THR A 125 13.68 28.84 -3.93
N LEU A 126 14.72 28.30 -4.56
CA LEU A 126 15.66 27.41 -3.89
C LEU A 126 16.45 28.16 -2.80
N ASP A 127 16.88 29.39 -3.10
CA ASP A 127 17.61 30.22 -2.14
C ASP A 127 16.73 30.68 -0.97
N GLU A 128 15.45 31.00 -1.21
CA GLU A 128 14.49 31.26 -0.14
C GLU A 128 14.32 30.05 0.80
N VAL A 129 14.22 28.84 0.25
CA VAL A 129 14.09 27.62 1.03
C VAL A 129 15.37 27.34 1.83
N LYS A 130 16.56 27.47 1.23
CA LYS A 130 17.85 27.34 1.92
C LYS A 130 17.99 28.34 3.06
N HIS A 131 17.69 29.61 2.77
CA HIS A 131 17.76 30.66 3.79
C HIS A 131 16.76 30.43 4.92
N GLY A 132 15.54 29.98 4.57
CA GLY A 132 14.52 29.61 5.52
C GLY A 132 15.00 28.51 6.48
N ILE A 133 15.59 27.43 5.97
CA ILE A 133 16.13 26.33 6.79
C ILE A 133 17.28 26.82 7.69
N ALA A 134 18.26 27.52 7.14
CA ALA A 134 19.40 28.04 7.90
C ALA A 134 18.98 28.99 9.04
N SER A 135 17.90 29.76 8.84
CA SER A 135 17.37 30.69 9.86
C SER A 135 16.76 29.99 11.07
N LEU A 136 16.35 28.71 10.96
CA LEU A 136 15.66 27.97 12.02
C LEU A 136 16.59 27.57 13.17
N SER A 137 17.92 27.60 12.96
CA SER A 137 18.92 27.17 13.96
C SER A 137 18.57 25.83 14.57
N ILE A 138 18.36 24.81 13.71
CA ILE A 138 17.99 23.45 14.10
C ILE A 138 19.13 22.86 14.95
N THR A 139 18.78 22.25 16.07
CA THR A 139 19.73 21.61 16.99
C THR A 139 19.61 20.09 16.98
N ASP A 140 18.41 19.57 16.69
CA ASP A 140 18.12 18.15 16.57
C ASP A 140 17.64 17.84 15.13
N TYR A 141 18.60 17.55 14.26
CA TYR A 141 18.34 17.21 12.85
C TYR A 141 17.63 15.85 12.70
N ALA A 142 17.87 14.91 13.61
CA ALA A 142 17.20 13.61 13.60
C ALA A 142 15.71 13.78 13.89
N GLN A 143 15.35 14.59 14.88
CA GLN A 143 13.96 14.92 15.18
C GLN A 143 13.30 15.65 14.00
N ALA A 144 13.98 16.63 13.42
CA ALA A 144 13.47 17.37 12.27
C ALA A 144 13.23 16.45 11.07
N ALA A 145 14.16 15.54 10.77
CA ALA A 145 14.04 14.56 9.69
C ALA A 145 12.86 13.60 9.92
N ASN A 146 12.70 13.05 11.11
CA ASN A 146 11.58 12.18 11.46
C ASN A 146 10.23 12.90 11.27
N GLN A 147 10.14 14.15 11.64
CA GLN A 147 8.91 14.93 11.43
C GLN A 147 8.63 15.20 9.94
N VAL A 148 9.65 15.43 9.11
CA VAL A 148 9.48 15.50 7.66
C VAL A 148 8.86 14.21 7.15
N VAL A 149 9.37 13.06 7.58
CA VAL A 149 8.82 11.73 7.22
C VAL A 149 7.36 11.61 7.66
N ASP A 150 7.06 11.87 8.92
CA ASP A 150 5.70 11.73 9.47
C ASP A 150 4.69 12.62 8.73
N ARG A 151 5.09 13.83 8.38
CA ARG A 151 4.18 14.79 7.75
C ARG A 151 3.93 14.53 6.27
N PHE A 152 4.92 14.11 5.53
CA PHE A 152 4.82 13.90 4.08
C PHE A 152 4.60 12.45 3.69
N LEU A 153 5.12 11.51 4.47
CA LEU A 153 5.11 10.09 4.17
C LEU A 153 4.27 9.27 5.16
N GLY A 154 3.93 9.85 6.32
CA GLY A 154 3.18 9.19 7.40
C GLY A 154 1.73 8.84 7.04
N VAL A 155 1.18 7.88 7.78
CA VAL A 155 -0.21 7.44 7.72
C VAL A 155 -1.14 8.62 8.03
N GLY A 156 -1.85 9.12 7.04
CA GLY A 156 -2.75 10.28 7.19
C GLY A 156 -2.38 11.49 6.34
N SER A 157 -1.22 11.50 5.69
CA SER A 157 -0.95 12.45 4.61
C SER A 157 -1.98 12.23 3.51
N ARG A 158 -2.79 13.26 3.23
CA ARG A 158 -3.97 13.13 2.39
C ARG A 158 -3.58 12.80 0.95
N GLY A 159 -3.95 11.61 0.52
CA GLY A 159 -4.47 11.42 -0.82
C GLY A 159 -3.54 10.91 -1.87
N GLU A 160 -2.30 10.65 -1.63
CA GLU A 160 -1.47 9.96 -2.63
C GLU A 160 -0.85 8.75 -1.97
N ARG A 161 -1.10 7.57 -2.54
CA ARG A 161 -0.29 6.39 -2.25
C ARG A 161 1.14 6.83 -2.49
N SER A 162 1.85 7.02 -1.41
CA SER A 162 3.24 7.42 -1.45
C SER A 162 3.98 6.43 -2.36
N GLN A 163 4.75 6.93 -3.30
CA GLN A 163 5.69 6.10 -4.07
C GLN A 163 6.72 5.41 -3.16
N TYR A 164 6.71 5.74 -1.87
CA TYR A 164 7.63 5.27 -0.84
C TYR A 164 7.23 3.96 -0.18
N GLY A 165 6.34 3.21 -0.81
CA GLY A 165 6.00 1.85 -0.41
C GLY A 165 4.62 1.70 0.24
N THR A 166 4.31 0.47 0.59
CA THR A 166 3.06 0.05 1.24
C THR A 166 3.21 -0.07 2.76
N SER A 167 4.44 0.13 3.29
CA SER A 167 4.75 0.01 4.71
C SER A 167 3.91 0.97 5.55
N THR A 168 3.37 0.44 6.64
CA THR A 168 2.68 1.20 7.66
C THR A 168 3.54 1.26 8.91
N SER A 169 3.27 2.22 9.78
CA SER A 169 3.88 2.22 11.11
C SER A 169 3.59 0.94 11.89
N LEU A 170 2.43 0.28 11.64
CA LEU A 170 2.07 -0.98 12.30
C LEU A 170 2.88 -2.17 11.79
N SER A 171 3.04 -2.32 10.46
CA SER A 171 3.84 -3.40 9.88
C SER A 171 5.31 -3.29 10.26
N SER A 172 5.90 -2.09 10.14
CA SER A 172 7.26 -1.82 10.56
C SER A 172 7.46 -2.07 12.06
N ALA A 173 6.56 -1.56 12.91
CA ALA A 173 6.62 -1.79 14.36
C ALA A 173 6.48 -3.27 14.73
N ALA A 174 5.65 -4.04 14.02
CA ALA A 174 5.51 -5.48 14.23
C ALA A 174 6.81 -6.23 13.85
N LEU A 175 7.46 -5.87 12.72
CA LEU A 175 8.74 -6.45 12.32
C LEU A 175 9.85 -6.15 13.33
N ILE A 176 9.95 -4.89 13.79
CA ILE A 176 10.92 -4.47 14.81
C ILE A 176 10.69 -5.26 16.10
N SER A 177 9.43 -5.34 16.57
CA SER A 177 9.08 -6.07 17.77
C SER A 177 9.36 -7.57 17.65
N ALA A 178 8.94 -8.20 16.55
CA ALA A 178 9.18 -9.63 16.34
C ALA A 178 10.68 -9.96 16.30
N SER A 179 11.49 -9.15 15.60
CA SER A 179 12.94 -9.32 15.49
C SER A 179 13.67 -9.05 16.81
N SER A 180 13.11 -8.25 17.72
CA SER A 180 13.70 -7.96 19.04
C SER A 180 13.97 -9.22 19.85
N THR A 181 13.24 -10.29 19.59
CA THR A 181 13.42 -11.60 20.25
C THR A 181 14.75 -12.30 19.93
N THR A 182 15.54 -11.77 18.97
CA THR A 182 16.76 -12.43 18.46
C THR A 182 17.89 -11.45 18.14
N LEU A 183 17.92 -10.27 18.76
CA LEU A 183 18.96 -9.25 18.49
C LEU A 183 20.29 -9.52 19.19
N GLU A 184 20.34 -10.44 20.14
CA GLU A 184 21.60 -10.74 20.86
C GLU A 184 22.65 -11.29 19.90
N GLY A 185 23.82 -10.63 19.83
CA GLY A 185 24.93 -11.04 18.99
C GLY A 185 24.80 -10.68 17.50
N VAL A 186 23.72 -10.02 17.08
CA VAL A 186 23.53 -9.58 15.69
C VAL A 186 24.54 -8.49 15.33
N GLN A 187 25.32 -8.73 14.27
CA GLN A 187 26.33 -7.81 13.74
C GLN A 187 25.96 -7.25 12.37
N THR A 188 25.14 -7.98 11.59
CA THR A 188 24.75 -7.57 10.24
C THR A 188 23.27 -7.80 10.04
N VAL A 189 22.58 -6.74 9.60
CA VAL A 189 21.15 -6.74 9.26
C VAL A 189 20.99 -6.42 7.78
N LEU A 190 20.14 -7.18 7.07
CA LEU A 190 19.80 -6.93 5.67
C LEU A 190 18.30 -6.70 5.54
N ASP A 191 17.92 -5.63 4.81
CA ASP A 191 16.57 -5.44 4.28
C ASP A 191 16.64 -5.35 2.75
N PRO A 192 16.25 -6.41 2.02
CA PRO A 192 16.35 -6.45 0.57
C PRO A 192 15.27 -5.64 -0.17
N ALA A 193 14.33 -5.01 0.54
CA ALA A 193 13.31 -4.11 -0.02
C ALA A 193 13.02 -2.96 0.97
N CYS A 194 14.07 -2.24 1.36
CA CYS A 194 14.08 -1.39 2.56
C CYS A 194 13.19 -0.14 2.49
N GLY A 195 12.67 0.24 1.32
CA GLY A 195 11.94 1.48 1.17
C GLY A 195 12.77 2.68 1.67
N ILE A 196 12.19 3.50 2.53
CA ILE A 196 12.90 4.60 3.21
C ILE A 196 13.74 4.14 4.42
N ALA A 197 13.96 2.85 4.58
CA ALA A 197 14.72 2.20 5.64
C ALA A 197 14.14 2.32 7.07
N GLY A 198 12.84 2.61 7.22
CA GLY A 198 12.24 2.81 8.55
C GLY A 198 12.38 1.61 9.49
N THR A 199 12.09 0.39 9.03
CA THR A 199 12.27 -0.85 9.79
C THR A 199 13.75 -1.10 10.11
N LEU A 200 14.62 -0.94 9.10
CA LEU A 200 16.06 -1.17 9.23
C LEU A 200 16.69 -0.24 10.26
N LEU A 201 16.38 1.06 10.20
CA LEU A 201 16.88 2.05 11.15
C LEU A 201 16.29 1.87 12.56
N GLY A 202 15.00 1.48 12.64
CA GLY A 202 14.39 1.16 13.93
C GLY A 202 15.06 -0.02 14.65
N ILE A 203 15.49 -1.04 13.91
CA ILE A 203 16.30 -2.14 14.45
C ILE A 203 17.69 -1.64 14.81
N GLY A 204 18.33 -0.85 13.95
CA GLY A 204 19.65 -0.27 14.18
C GLY A 204 19.73 0.54 15.48
N ALA A 205 18.67 1.24 15.84
CA ALA A 205 18.59 1.98 17.10
C ALA A 205 18.71 1.06 18.34
N ALA A 206 18.25 -0.19 18.26
CA ALA A 206 18.40 -1.19 19.33
C ALA A 206 19.79 -1.87 19.34
N ILE A 207 20.50 -1.88 18.21
CA ILE A 207 21.82 -2.51 18.02
C ILE A 207 22.78 -1.56 17.27
N PRO A 208 23.18 -0.42 17.86
CA PRO A 208 23.92 0.66 17.16
C PRO A 208 25.26 0.21 16.53
N ALA A 209 25.86 -0.87 17.03
CA ALA A 209 27.12 -1.41 16.50
C ALA A 209 26.93 -2.29 15.25
N ALA A 210 25.70 -2.63 14.88
CA ALA A 210 25.43 -3.49 13.75
C ALA A 210 25.59 -2.75 12.41
N ARG A 211 26.07 -3.47 11.41
CA ARG A 211 26.11 -3.02 10.03
C ARG A 211 24.73 -3.23 9.39
N LEU A 212 24.12 -2.16 8.93
CA LEU A 212 22.80 -2.18 8.28
C LEU A 212 22.96 -2.12 6.77
N LEU A 213 22.36 -3.07 6.06
CA LEU A 213 22.38 -3.19 4.61
C LEU A 213 20.94 -3.09 4.07
N GLY A 214 20.70 -2.16 3.17
CA GLY A 214 19.40 -1.99 2.51
C GLY A 214 19.52 -2.03 0.99
N VAL A 215 18.50 -2.55 0.32
CA VAL A 215 18.35 -2.45 -1.12
C VAL A 215 16.99 -1.84 -1.43
N GLU A 216 16.96 -0.84 -2.30
CA GLU A 216 15.73 -0.19 -2.73
C GLU A 216 15.74 0.03 -4.25
N LEU A 217 14.65 -0.36 -4.90
CA LEU A 217 14.52 -0.29 -6.36
C LEU A 217 14.39 1.15 -6.87
N ASN A 218 13.64 1.98 -6.16
CA ASN A 218 13.36 3.36 -6.56
C ASN A 218 14.51 4.30 -6.13
N PRO A 219 15.18 4.99 -7.07
CA PRO A 219 16.32 5.87 -6.74
C PRO A 219 15.99 6.97 -5.75
N SER A 220 14.82 7.63 -5.88
CA SER A 220 14.41 8.71 -4.96
C SER A 220 14.13 8.19 -3.56
N THR A 221 13.52 7.00 -3.44
CA THR A 221 13.29 6.33 -2.16
C THR A 221 14.62 5.91 -1.52
N ALA A 222 15.55 5.38 -2.30
CA ALA A 222 16.89 5.02 -1.83
C ALA A 222 17.68 6.26 -1.35
N ALA A 223 17.54 7.40 -2.03
CA ALA A 223 18.15 8.65 -1.61
C ALA A 223 17.58 9.14 -0.27
N LEU A 224 16.26 9.02 -0.07
CA LEU A 224 15.62 9.30 1.23
C LEU A 224 16.12 8.35 2.33
N ALA A 225 16.25 7.06 2.04
CA ALA A 225 16.79 6.09 3.00
C ALA A 225 18.21 6.44 3.45
N ARG A 226 19.08 6.90 2.53
CA ARG A 226 20.45 7.36 2.86
C ARG A 226 20.43 8.60 3.75
N LEU A 227 19.56 9.57 3.44
CA LEU A 227 19.40 10.78 4.26
C LEU A 227 18.90 10.44 5.67
N LEU A 228 17.93 9.56 5.81
CA LEU A 228 17.43 9.13 7.11
C LEU A 228 18.51 8.36 7.90
N GLY A 229 19.31 7.54 7.22
CA GLY A 229 20.47 6.88 7.83
C GLY A 229 21.51 7.88 8.32
N HIS A 230 21.79 8.94 7.56
CA HIS A 230 22.68 10.01 7.97
C HIS A 230 22.21 10.69 9.28
N PHE A 231 20.91 11.04 9.36
CA PHE A 231 20.36 11.67 10.56
C PHE A 231 20.20 10.73 11.76
N ALA A 232 20.12 9.42 11.53
CA ALA A 232 20.02 8.43 12.61
C ALA A 232 21.38 8.06 13.23
N ASP A 233 22.49 8.65 12.77
CA ASP A 233 23.86 8.32 13.17
C ASP A 233 24.14 6.81 13.12
N SER A 234 23.63 6.15 12.07
CA SER A 234 23.70 4.69 11.90
C SER A 234 24.65 4.32 10.78
N THR A 235 25.41 3.23 10.97
CA THR A 235 26.24 2.67 9.91
C THR A 235 25.38 1.91 8.90
N VAL A 236 24.68 2.65 8.03
CA VAL A 236 23.80 2.09 7.02
C VAL A 236 24.38 2.23 5.61
N THR A 237 24.26 1.14 4.82
CA THR A 237 24.62 1.13 3.40
C THR A 237 23.36 0.82 2.59
N ILE A 238 22.89 1.80 1.81
CA ILE A 238 21.72 1.63 0.95
C ILE A 238 22.15 1.52 -0.51
N HIS A 239 21.82 0.40 -1.14
CA HIS A 239 22.04 0.16 -2.56
C HIS A 239 20.77 0.45 -3.37
N THR A 240 20.93 1.16 -4.49
CA THR A 240 19.81 1.36 -5.42
C THR A 240 19.83 0.25 -6.47
N GLY A 241 18.78 -0.55 -6.53
CA GLY A 241 18.69 -1.66 -7.48
C GLY A 241 17.62 -2.68 -7.13
N ASP A 242 17.52 -3.71 -7.96
CA ASP A 242 16.63 -4.85 -7.78
C ASP A 242 17.38 -6.00 -7.10
N SER A 243 17.08 -6.27 -5.84
CA SER A 243 17.71 -7.32 -5.03
C SER A 243 17.42 -8.73 -5.54
N ILE A 244 16.34 -8.93 -6.28
CA ILE A 244 15.96 -10.24 -6.83
C ILE A 244 16.69 -10.50 -8.15
N VAL A 245 16.79 -9.49 -9.01
CA VAL A 245 17.40 -9.64 -10.35
C VAL A 245 18.91 -9.47 -10.32
N HIS A 246 19.39 -8.50 -9.54
CA HIS A 246 20.82 -8.14 -9.45
C HIS A 246 21.17 -7.86 -7.98
N ASP A 247 21.22 -8.94 -7.19
CA ASP A 247 21.58 -8.83 -5.78
C ASP A 247 22.94 -8.14 -5.60
N PRO A 248 23.00 -7.01 -4.90
CA PRO A 248 24.26 -6.30 -4.66
C PRO A 248 25.13 -6.96 -3.58
N PHE A 249 24.59 -7.94 -2.83
CA PHE A 249 25.26 -8.59 -1.71
C PHE A 249 25.30 -10.12 -1.84
N PRO A 250 25.52 -10.74 -3.02
CA PRO A 250 25.20 -12.13 -3.31
C PRO A 250 25.90 -13.14 -2.40
N GLU A 251 27.10 -12.81 -1.92
CA GLU A 251 27.90 -13.69 -1.03
C GLU A 251 27.78 -13.31 0.45
N THR A 252 27.03 -12.25 0.77
CA THR A 252 26.95 -11.77 2.15
C THR A 252 25.98 -12.65 2.94
N LYS A 253 26.46 -13.20 4.06
CA LYS A 253 25.63 -13.84 5.07
C LYS A 253 25.35 -12.87 6.19
N THR A 254 24.10 -12.84 6.63
CA THR A 254 23.59 -11.88 7.62
C THR A 254 22.97 -12.58 8.81
N ASP A 255 23.11 -11.96 9.97
CA ASP A 255 22.57 -12.53 11.20
C ASP A 255 21.07 -12.26 11.31
N LEU A 256 20.62 -11.17 10.69
CA LEU A 256 19.21 -10.82 10.64
C LEU A 256 18.82 -10.33 9.24
N VAL A 257 17.73 -10.87 8.70
CA VAL A 257 17.03 -10.31 7.54
C VAL A 257 15.66 -9.83 7.99
N VAL A 258 15.29 -8.62 7.62
CA VAL A 258 13.93 -8.10 7.78
C VAL A 258 13.43 -7.63 6.44
N CYS A 259 12.16 -7.86 6.13
CA CYS A 259 11.63 -7.45 4.84
C CYS A 259 10.11 -7.33 4.84
N GLU A 260 9.62 -6.28 4.22
CA GLU A 260 8.24 -6.12 3.79
C GLU A 260 8.24 -6.04 2.26
N PRO A 261 8.25 -7.19 1.55
CA PRO A 261 8.41 -7.21 0.10
C PRO A 261 7.20 -6.65 -0.64
N PRO A 262 7.35 -6.20 -1.89
CA PRO A 262 6.21 -5.85 -2.73
C PRO A 262 5.31 -7.08 -2.92
N LEU A 263 4.00 -6.92 -2.65
CA LEU A 263 3.04 -8.03 -2.65
C LEU A 263 2.56 -8.35 -4.07
N GLY A 264 2.66 -9.63 -4.45
CA GLY A 264 2.02 -10.18 -5.64
C GLY A 264 2.49 -9.61 -6.98
N ALA A 265 3.64 -8.95 -7.03
CA ALA A 265 4.23 -8.49 -8.28
C ALA A 265 4.81 -9.67 -9.07
N ARG A 266 4.67 -9.63 -10.40
CA ARG A 266 5.30 -10.61 -11.30
C ARG A 266 6.65 -10.08 -11.78
N ILE A 267 7.67 -10.92 -11.68
CA ILE A 267 8.98 -10.62 -12.26
C ILE A 267 9.11 -11.40 -13.58
N PRO A 268 9.48 -10.73 -14.68
CA PRO A 268 9.67 -11.40 -15.97
C PRO A 268 10.71 -12.53 -15.86
N ARG A 269 10.40 -13.70 -16.44
CA ARG A 269 11.24 -14.89 -16.33
C ARG A 269 12.65 -14.69 -16.87
N GLU A 270 12.80 -13.88 -17.92
CA GLU A 270 14.07 -13.57 -18.55
C GLU A 270 15.07 -12.93 -17.56
N GLN A 271 14.55 -12.32 -16.50
CA GLN A 271 15.35 -11.67 -15.46
C GLN A 271 15.75 -12.62 -14.32
N LEU A 272 15.15 -13.82 -14.22
CA LEU A 272 15.35 -14.76 -13.10
C LEU A 272 16.48 -15.79 -13.30
N GLY A 273 17.19 -15.75 -14.43
CA GLY A 273 18.11 -16.82 -14.84
C GLY A 273 19.23 -17.18 -13.86
N ASN A 274 19.73 -16.24 -13.05
CA ASN A 274 20.74 -16.52 -12.02
C ASN A 274 20.11 -17.16 -10.78
N LEU A 275 18.92 -16.72 -10.39
CA LEU A 275 18.18 -17.26 -9.25
C LEU A 275 17.70 -18.70 -9.52
N GLU A 276 17.28 -19.02 -10.76
CA GLU A 276 16.90 -20.39 -11.12
C GLU A 276 18.05 -21.39 -10.96
N LYS A 277 19.31 -20.96 -11.09
CA LYS A 277 20.47 -21.79 -10.82
C LYS A 277 20.64 -22.13 -9.33
N LEU A 278 20.28 -21.18 -8.46
CA LEU A 278 20.42 -21.32 -7.01
C LEU A 278 19.22 -22.06 -6.39
N PHE A 279 18.02 -21.77 -6.86
CA PHE A 279 16.78 -22.18 -6.18
C PHE A 279 15.94 -23.19 -6.96
N GLY A 280 16.35 -23.57 -8.19
CA GLY A 280 15.55 -24.40 -9.09
C GLY A 280 14.49 -23.61 -9.83
N SER A 281 13.44 -24.29 -10.31
CA SER A 281 12.41 -23.62 -11.12
C SER A 281 11.64 -22.56 -10.30
N LEU A 282 11.65 -21.34 -10.79
CA LEU A 282 10.94 -20.20 -10.21
C LEU A 282 9.68 -19.84 -11.01
N ARG A 283 9.22 -20.78 -11.86
CA ARG A 283 8.06 -20.56 -12.74
C ARG A 283 6.78 -20.34 -11.93
N GLY A 284 6.09 -19.24 -12.21
CA GLY A 284 4.80 -18.91 -11.58
C GLY A 284 4.93 -18.35 -10.17
N LEU A 285 6.14 -18.07 -9.70
CA LEU A 285 6.38 -17.38 -8.44
C LEU A 285 6.13 -15.87 -8.58
N PHE A 286 5.77 -15.27 -7.49
CA PHE A 286 5.57 -13.84 -7.36
C PHE A 286 6.68 -13.23 -6.48
N SER A 287 6.75 -11.90 -6.41
CA SER A 287 7.77 -11.19 -5.64
C SER A 287 7.84 -11.67 -4.19
N ASP A 288 6.71 -11.75 -3.51
CA ASP A 288 6.62 -12.22 -2.13
C ASP A 288 7.19 -13.64 -1.92
N ASP A 289 6.96 -14.57 -2.87
CA ASP A 289 7.56 -15.91 -2.85
C ASP A 289 9.10 -15.85 -3.03
N LEU A 290 9.58 -15.00 -3.95
CA LEU A 290 11.00 -14.86 -4.25
C LEU A 290 11.81 -14.24 -3.12
N PHE A 291 11.24 -13.24 -2.42
CA PHE A 291 11.89 -12.63 -1.27
C PHE A 291 12.03 -13.60 -0.08
N LEU A 292 11.10 -14.55 0.11
CA LEU A 292 11.25 -15.61 1.11
C LEU A 292 12.46 -16.50 0.82
N VAL A 293 12.63 -16.93 -0.43
CA VAL A 293 13.76 -17.78 -0.85
C VAL A 293 15.07 -16.98 -0.78
N HIS A 294 15.07 -15.74 -1.24
CA HIS A 294 16.22 -14.82 -1.18
C HIS A 294 16.69 -14.62 0.26
N ALA A 295 15.76 -14.31 1.17
CA ALA A 295 16.09 -14.12 2.58
C ALA A 295 16.71 -15.38 3.22
N ALA A 296 16.12 -16.55 2.98
CA ALA A 296 16.67 -17.81 3.48
C ALA A 296 18.11 -18.07 2.98
N HIS A 297 18.42 -17.63 1.74
CA HIS A 297 19.77 -17.74 1.19
C HIS A 297 20.78 -16.86 1.94
N HIS A 298 20.40 -15.67 2.37
CA HIS A 298 21.30 -14.72 3.03
C HIS A 298 21.59 -15.01 4.50
N LEU A 299 20.90 -15.97 5.13
CA LEU A 299 21.11 -16.25 6.54
C LEU A 299 22.48 -16.84 6.84
N SER A 300 23.15 -16.32 7.88
CA SER A 300 24.25 -16.97 8.56
C SER A 300 23.76 -18.24 9.30
N PRO A 301 24.62 -19.15 9.75
CA PRO A 301 24.21 -20.42 10.37
C PRO A 301 23.21 -20.27 11.53
N ASP A 302 23.30 -19.21 12.31
CA ASP A 302 22.44 -18.90 13.45
C ASP A 302 21.47 -17.74 13.16
N GLY A 303 21.51 -17.21 11.92
CA GLY A 303 20.73 -16.08 11.46
C GLY A 303 19.23 -16.38 11.38
N ARG A 304 18.44 -15.31 11.43
CA ARG A 304 16.99 -15.36 11.27
C ARG A 304 16.48 -14.31 10.29
N ALA A 305 15.37 -14.64 9.62
CA ALA A 305 14.65 -13.70 8.80
C ALA A 305 13.22 -13.50 9.30
N TYR A 306 12.78 -12.26 9.34
CA TYR A 306 11.42 -11.84 9.66
C TYR A 306 10.84 -11.15 8.43
N ILE A 307 9.90 -11.79 7.77
CA ILE A 307 9.35 -11.33 6.49
C ILE A 307 7.85 -11.23 6.57
N LEU A 308 7.32 -10.05 6.30
CA LEU A 308 5.89 -9.80 6.34
C LEU A 308 5.32 -9.86 4.92
N THR A 309 4.49 -10.87 4.63
CA THR A 309 3.84 -11.08 3.33
C THR A 309 2.32 -11.04 3.46
N GLY A 310 1.60 -11.12 2.33
CA GLY A 310 0.20 -11.52 2.34
C GLY A 310 0.05 -13.02 2.61
N LEU A 311 -1.19 -13.48 2.72
CA LEU A 311 -1.50 -14.88 3.03
C LEU A 311 -1.11 -15.86 1.90
N ASN A 312 -1.14 -15.42 0.65
CA ASN A 312 -0.96 -16.26 -0.54
C ASN A 312 0.27 -17.19 -0.52
N PRO A 313 1.49 -16.76 -0.11
CA PRO A 313 2.65 -17.66 -0.06
C PRO A 313 2.47 -18.88 0.83
N THR A 314 1.56 -18.84 1.82
CA THR A 314 1.35 -19.98 2.73
C THR A 314 0.64 -21.16 2.07
N TYR A 315 -0.16 -20.94 1.02
CA TYR A 315 -0.93 -22.00 0.36
C TYR A 315 -0.85 -22.03 -1.17
N ARG A 316 -0.32 -20.96 -1.83
CA ARG A 316 -0.26 -20.85 -3.29
C ARG A 316 0.35 -22.12 -3.95
N PRO A 317 -0.33 -22.75 -4.95
CA PRO A 317 0.15 -23.99 -5.56
C PRO A 317 1.52 -23.86 -6.24
N SER A 318 1.81 -22.72 -6.90
CA SER A 318 3.11 -22.50 -7.56
C SER A 318 4.29 -22.47 -6.60
N PHE A 319 4.07 -22.14 -5.32
CA PHE A 319 5.11 -22.09 -4.28
C PHE A 319 5.18 -23.36 -3.42
N ARG A 320 4.32 -24.37 -3.64
CA ARG A 320 4.23 -25.61 -2.84
C ARG A 320 5.59 -26.31 -2.67
N GLU A 321 6.28 -26.58 -3.76
CA GLU A 321 7.56 -27.30 -3.72
C GLU A 321 8.62 -26.55 -2.91
N HIS A 322 8.65 -25.23 -3.03
CA HIS A 322 9.57 -24.39 -2.25
C HIS A 322 9.22 -24.38 -0.78
N ARG A 323 7.93 -24.29 -0.41
CA ARG A 323 7.47 -24.41 0.99
C ARG A 323 7.90 -25.73 1.61
N GLN A 324 7.59 -26.85 0.94
CA GLN A 324 7.98 -28.19 1.39
C GLN A 324 9.50 -28.32 1.54
N ARG A 325 10.26 -27.73 0.62
CA ARG A 325 11.73 -27.72 0.69
C ARG A 325 12.22 -26.91 1.89
N LEU A 326 11.68 -25.69 2.11
CA LEU A 326 12.04 -24.85 3.27
C LEU A 326 11.76 -25.59 4.59
N VAL A 327 10.62 -26.26 4.71
CA VAL A 327 10.29 -27.06 5.89
C VAL A 327 11.23 -28.27 6.02
N ALA A 328 11.46 -29.03 4.93
CA ALA A 328 12.34 -30.20 4.95
C ALA A 328 13.80 -29.86 5.28
N GLN A 329 14.24 -28.63 4.98
CA GLN A 329 15.57 -28.12 5.33
C GLN A 329 15.62 -27.52 6.75
N GLY A 330 14.50 -27.53 7.49
CA GLY A 330 14.41 -26.92 8.81
C GLY A 330 14.57 -25.40 8.79
N GLN A 331 14.15 -24.75 7.70
CA GLN A 331 14.31 -23.32 7.51
C GLN A 331 13.09 -22.49 7.93
N VAL A 332 11.92 -23.09 8.09
CA VAL A 332 10.72 -22.41 8.62
C VAL A 332 10.66 -22.61 10.12
N GLU A 333 10.85 -21.56 10.89
CA GLU A 333 10.76 -21.58 12.35
C GLU A 333 9.32 -21.33 12.82
N ALA A 334 8.69 -20.27 12.28
CA ALA A 334 7.32 -19.92 12.63
C ALA A 334 6.59 -19.21 11.49
N ILE A 335 5.28 -19.36 11.47
CA ILE A 335 4.34 -18.59 10.63
C ILE A 335 3.31 -17.99 11.58
N VAL A 336 3.15 -16.66 11.56
CA VAL A 336 2.15 -15.95 12.37
C VAL A 336 1.16 -15.30 11.42
N GLU A 337 -0.09 -15.78 11.43
CA GLU A 337 -1.18 -15.13 10.70
C GLU A 337 -1.65 -13.91 11.48
N LEU A 338 -1.74 -12.76 10.81
CA LEU A 338 -2.03 -11.46 11.39
C LEU A 338 -3.33 -10.90 10.82
N PRO A 339 -4.02 -10.00 11.54
CA PRO A 339 -5.27 -9.43 11.07
C PRO A 339 -5.11 -8.60 9.79
N ALA A 340 -6.23 -8.35 9.11
CA ALA A 340 -6.32 -7.36 8.06
C ALA A 340 -6.09 -5.95 8.65
N GLY A 341 -5.43 -5.07 7.88
CA GLY A 341 -5.15 -3.69 8.32
C GLY A 341 -3.72 -3.45 8.80
N MET A 342 -2.87 -4.47 8.79
CA MET A 342 -1.43 -4.31 8.99
C MET A 342 -0.80 -3.41 7.91
N TYR A 343 -1.33 -3.44 6.69
CA TYR A 343 -0.89 -2.61 5.56
C TYR A 343 -1.81 -1.41 5.36
N ALA A 344 -1.23 -0.20 5.17
CA ALA A 344 -1.99 1.05 5.00
C ALA A 344 -2.92 1.06 3.78
N ALA A 345 -2.53 0.36 2.71
CA ALA A 345 -3.20 0.47 1.40
C ALA A 345 -4.16 -0.68 1.10
N THR A 346 -4.23 -1.72 1.93
CA THR A 346 -5.01 -2.92 1.65
C THR A 346 -5.55 -3.55 2.93
N ARG A 347 -6.69 -4.24 2.82
CA ARG A 347 -7.26 -5.08 3.89
C ARG A 347 -6.90 -6.55 3.74
N ILE A 348 -5.83 -6.85 3.02
CA ILE A 348 -5.32 -8.22 2.92
C ILE A 348 -4.75 -8.60 4.29
N PRO A 349 -5.12 -9.77 4.87
CA PRO A 349 -4.45 -10.30 6.04
C PRO A 349 -2.96 -10.44 5.79
N ALA A 350 -2.15 -10.16 6.80
CA ALA A 350 -0.71 -10.28 6.73
C ALA A 350 -0.24 -11.59 7.36
N VAL A 351 0.93 -12.05 6.96
CA VAL A 351 1.59 -13.21 7.54
C VAL A 351 3.04 -12.87 7.83
N LEU A 352 3.46 -13.05 9.05
CA LEU A 352 4.86 -12.97 9.41
C LEU A 352 5.49 -14.36 9.27
N TRP A 353 6.49 -14.47 8.42
CA TRP A 353 7.39 -15.62 8.29
C TRP A 353 8.60 -15.39 9.18
N VAL A 354 8.91 -16.36 10.04
CA VAL A 354 10.18 -16.44 10.74
C VAL A 354 10.98 -17.59 10.14
N LEU A 355 12.07 -17.23 9.44
CA LEU A 355 12.97 -18.20 8.84
C LEU A 355 14.28 -18.27 9.62
N ARG A 356 14.96 -19.41 9.50
CA ARG A 356 16.31 -19.64 10.01
C ARG A 356 17.13 -20.45 9.01
N ALA A 357 18.44 -20.47 9.16
CA ALA A 357 19.29 -21.19 8.21
C ALA A 357 19.03 -22.71 8.22
N LYS A 358 18.76 -23.30 9.40
CA LYS A 358 18.48 -24.72 9.60
C LYS A 358 18.01 -25.01 11.03
N GLY A 359 17.52 -26.23 11.28
CA GLY A 359 17.29 -26.74 12.64
C GLY A 359 15.91 -26.38 13.22
N ALA A 360 14.93 -26.06 12.38
CA ALA A 360 13.53 -26.01 12.77
C ALA A 360 12.85 -27.32 12.36
N ASP A 361 12.82 -28.30 13.26
CA ASP A 361 12.26 -29.62 12.95
C ASP A 361 10.72 -29.60 12.90
N GLU A 362 10.10 -28.70 13.67
CA GLU A 362 8.65 -28.52 13.75
C GLU A 362 8.30 -27.03 13.64
N PRO A 363 7.90 -26.54 12.45
CA PRO A 363 7.39 -25.18 12.30
C PRO A 363 6.25 -24.85 13.25
N LEU A 364 6.27 -23.65 13.81
CA LEU A 364 5.23 -23.14 14.70
C LEU A 364 4.21 -22.34 13.87
N LEU A 365 2.97 -22.75 13.88
CA LEU A 365 1.87 -22.00 13.28
C LEU A 365 1.10 -21.30 14.38
N ILE A 366 1.00 -19.97 14.30
CA ILE A 366 0.37 -19.10 15.31
C ILE A 366 -0.73 -18.32 14.60
N ASP A 367 -1.95 -18.33 15.17
CA ASP A 367 -3.08 -17.60 14.62
C ASP A 367 -3.42 -16.40 15.51
N ALA A 368 -3.02 -15.21 15.06
CA ALA A 368 -3.37 -13.93 15.65
C ALA A 368 -4.32 -13.11 14.74
N SER A 369 -5.00 -13.76 13.78
CA SER A 369 -5.89 -13.11 12.83
C SER A 369 -7.12 -12.44 13.47
N GLY A 370 -7.51 -12.89 14.65
CA GLY A 370 -8.61 -12.33 15.45
C GLY A 370 -8.24 -11.11 16.30
N GLU A 371 -6.97 -10.74 16.35
CA GLU A 371 -6.49 -9.63 17.17
C GLU A 371 -6.69 -8.26 16.48
N ALA A 372 -6.73 -7.18 17.27
CA ALA A 372 -6.76 -5.83 16.71
C ALA A 372 -5.39 -5.46 16.14
N PRO A 373 -5.29 -4.89 14.90
CA PRO A 373 -4.01 -4.58 14.26
C PRO A 373 -3.09 -3.71 15.13
N GLU A 374 -3.65 -2.79 15.91
CA GLU A 374 -2.92 -1.86 16.76
C GLU A 374 -2.22 -2.56 17.95
N THR A 375 -2.69 -3.75 18.34
CA THR A 375 -2.12 -4.52 19.47
C THR A 375 -0.94 -5.38 19.01
N ILE A 376 -0.84 -5.72 17.73
CA ILE A 376 0.17 -6.62 17.19
C ILE A 376 1.59 -6.23 17.55
N PRO A 377 2.04 -4.97 17.34
CA PRO A 377 3.43 -4.60 17.65
C PRO A 377 3.81 -4.81 19.12
N ALA A 378 2.86 -4.66 20.04
CA ALA A 378 3.13 -4.82 21.47
C ALA A 378 3.21 -6.30 21.90
N ARG A 379 2.60 -7.22 21.15
CA ARG A 379 2.36 -8.60 21.60
C ARG A 379 3.08 -9.68 20.81
N ILE A 380 3.46 -9.42 19.56
CA ILE A 380 4.02 -10.43 18.66
C ILE A 380 5.32 -11.06 19.18
N ALA A 381 6.16 -10.29 19.87
CA ALA A 381 7.37 -10.80 20.49
C ALA A 381 7.08 -11.79 21.63
N GLU A 382 6.06 -11.53 22.42
CA GLU A 382 5.59 -12.40 23.51
C GLU A 382 5.07 -13.73 22.94
N TRP A 383 4.19 -13.69 21.92
CA TRP A 383 3.65 -14.90 21.30
C TRP A 383 4.74 -15.79 20.69
N LEU A 384 5.68 -15.19 19.95
CA LEU A 384 6.82 -15.92 19.39
C LEU A 384 7.67 -16.57 20.48
N THR A 385 7.96 -15.84 21.56
CA THR A 385 8.76 -16.34 22.67
C THR A 385 8.03 -17.47 23.40
N ALA A 386 6.75 -17.31 23.70
CA ALA A 386 5.94 -18.33 24.35
C ALA A 386 5.83 -19.61 23.49
N ALA A 387 5.53 -19.47 22.20
CA ALA A 387 5.43 -20.61 21.29
C ALA A 387 6.76 -21.37 21.13
N ARG A 388 7.90 -20.66 21.02
CA ARG A 388 9.25 -21.28 20.98
C ARG A 388 9.52 -22.12 22.23
N ASN A 389 9.10 -21.64 23.38
CA ASN A 389 9.27 -22.31 24.67
C ASN A 389 8.16 -23.35 24.96
N ARG A 390 7.24 -23.61 24.03
CA ARG A 390 6.08 -24.47 24.20
C ARG A 390 5.22 -24.04 25.42
N GLY A 391 5.23 -22.75 25.73
CA GLY A 391 4.46 -22.14 26.82
C GLY A 391 3.03 -21.79 26.41
N ALA A 392 2.23 -21.38 27.38
CA ALA A 392 0.87 -20.91 27.14
C ALA A 392 0.89 -19.52 26.48
N THR A 393 -0.03 -19.30 25.54
CA THR A 393 -0.28 -18.01 24.90
C THR A 393 -1.80 -17.84 24.71
N ASP A 394 -2.25 -16.63 24.66
CA ASP A 394 -3.67 -16.30 24.46
C ASP A 394 -4.13 -16.34 22.99
N VAL A 395 -3.20 -16.48 22.06
CA VAL A 395 -3.51 -16.82 20.68
C VAL A 395 -3.23 -18.30 20.42
N PRO A 396 -4.04 -19.01 19.64
CA PRO A 396 -3.81 -20.42 19.35
C PRO A 396 -2.53 -20.63 18.55
N TYR A 397 -1.79 -21.68 18.89
CA TYR A 397 -0.65 -22.12 18.11
C TYR A 397 -0.50 -23.64 18.07
N LYS A 398 0.18 -24.14 17.06
CA LYS A 398 0.48 -25.57 16.86
C LYS A 398 1.85 -25.74 16.24
N ALA A 399 2.60 -26.71 16.73
CA ALA A 399 3.77 -27.23 16.04
C ALA A 399 3.34 -28.30 15.04
N ILE A 400 3.88 -28.24 13.85
CA ILE A 400 3.56 -29.17 12.75
C ILE A 400 4.82 -29.89 12.26
N THR A 401 4.64 -31.07 11.70
CA THR A 401 5.73 -31.87 11.10
C THR A 401 5.73 -31.73 9.58
N LEU A 402 6.82 -32.15 8.92
CA LEU A 402 6.84 -32.24 7.44
C LEU A 402 5.73 -33.17 6.92
N ALA A 403 5.39 -34.23 7.66
CA ALA A 403 4.31 -35.14 7.28
C ALA A 403 2.94 -34.42 7.29
N ASP A 404 2.71 -33.57 8.27
CA ASP A 404 1.50 -32.73 8.32
C ASP A 404 1.41 -31.79 7.12
N VAL A 405 2.55 -31.16 6.75
CA VAL A 405 2.62 -30.26 5.60
C VAL A 405 2.33 -31.00 4.29
N VAL A 406 2.89 -32.20 4.11
CA VAL A 406 2.63 -33.02 2.92
C VAL A 406 1.18 -33.46 2.84
N THR A 407 0.59 -33.85 3.97
CA THR A 407 -0.81 -34.30 4.06
C THR A 407 -1.80 -33.15 3.74
N ASN A 408 -1.43 -31.91 4.11
CA ASN A 408 -2.24 -30.73 3.86
C ASN A 408 -1.79 -29.97 2.59
N ASP A 409 -1.42 -30.69 1.55
CA ASP A 409 -1.11 -30.13 0.22
C ASP A 409 -0.02 -29.05 0.22
N GLY A 410 0.91 -29.12 1.17
CA GLY A 410 1.99 -28.16 1.36
C GLY A 410 1.54 -26.83 1.97
N SER A 411 0.35 -26.72 2.51
CA SER A 411 -0.12 -25.52 3.20
C SER A 411 0.69 -25.25 4.47
N LEU A 412 0.97 -23.98 4.74
CA LEU A 412 1.52 -23.48 6.00
C LEU A 412 0.59 -22.40 6.61
N SER A 413 -0.67 -22.31 6.14
CA SER A 413 -1.64 -21.40 6.75
C SER A 413 -2.05 -21.90 8.14
N PRO A 414 -1.93 -21.11 9.21
CA PRO A 414 -2.36 -21.49 10.55
C PRO A 414 -3.81 -21.97 10.59
N SER A 415 -4.72 -21.33 9.86
CA SER A 415 -6.13 -21.70 9.78
C SER A 415 -6.37 -23.13 9.32
N THR A 416 -5.50 -23.69 8.45
CA THR A 416 -5.59 -25.10 8.01
C THR A 416 -5.42 -26.09 9.16
N TYR A 417 -4.69 -25.73 10.21
CA TYR A 417 -4.27 -26.64 11.28
C TYR A 417 -4.92 -26.34 12.63
N LEU A 418 -5.45 -25.12 12.81
CA LEU A 418 -5.98 -24.61 14.06
C LEU A 418 -7.51 -24.45 14.03
N ALA A 419 -8.14 -24.53 12.84
CA ALA A 419 -9.60 -24.55 12.73
C ALA A 419 -10.18 -25.71 13.54
N GLU A 420 -11.22 -25.43 14.31
CA GLU A 420 -11.98 -26.51 14.99
C GLU A 420 -12.63 -27.42 13.92
N PRO A 421 -12.52 -28.74 14.07
CA PRO A 421 -13.14 -29.64 13.11
C PRO A 421 -14.65 -29.47 13.16
N LEU A 422 -15.26 -29.25 12.01
CA LEU A 422 -16.71 -29.20 11.86
C LEU A 422 -17.35 -30.52 12.35
N SER A 423 -18.53 -30.45 12.94
CA SER A 423 -19.32 -31.65 13.18
C SER A 423 -19.77 -32.26 11.85
N THR A 424 -20.06 -33.55 11.81
CA THR A 424 -20.51 -34.27 10.60
C THR A 424 -21.75 -33.62 9.96
N ASP A 425 -22.66 -33.11 10.79
CA ASP A 425 -23.91 -32.50 10.34
C ASP A 425 -23.66 -31.08 9.75
N GLU A 426 -22.77 -30.31 10.36
CA GLU A 426 -22.37 -28.99 9.87
C GLU A 426 -21.61 -29.13 8.53
N ALA A 427 -20.63 -30.04 8.46
CA ALA A 427 -19.88 -30.32 7.24
C ALA A 427 -20.79 -30.77 6.08
N GLY A 428 -21.80 -31.63 6.40
CA GLY A 428 -22.79 -32.04 5.42
C GLY A 428 -23.65 -30.89 4.91
N SER A 429 -24.12 -30.02 5.80
CA SER A 429 -24.95 -28.88 5.45
C SER A 429 -24.18 -27.84 4.62
N GLU A 430 -22.91 -27.58 4.96
CA GLU A 430 -22.05 -26.68 4.17
C GLU A 430 -21.75 -27.25 2.78
N PHE A 431 -21.48 -28.55 2.68
CA PHE A 431 -21.25 -29.22 1.40
C PHE A 431 -22.48 -29.14 0.49
N ASP A 432 -23.68 -29.45 1.01
CA ASP A 432 -24.91 -29.38 0.23
C ASP A 432 -25.22 -27.96 -0.24
N SER A 433 -24.99 -26.96 0.60
CA SER A 433 -25.15 -25.55 0.27
C SER A 433 -24.17 -25.11 -0.83
N ALA A 434 -22.90 -25.49 -0.69
CA ALA A 434 -21.87 -25.17 -1.69
C ALA A 434 -22.14 -25.85 -3.04
N LEU A 435 -22.61 -27.11 -3.02
CA LEU A 435 -22.98 -27.86 -4.22
C LEU A 435 -24.17 -27.22 -4.96
N GLN A 436 -25.20 -26.79 -4.22
CA GLN A 436 -26.35 -26.09 -4.80
C GLN A 436 -25.94 -24.76 -5.46
N SER A 437 -25.05 -24.00 -4.82
CA SER A 437 -24.52 -22.74 -5.35
C SER A 437 -23.71 -22.98 -6.62
N LEU A 438 -22.84 -23.99 -6.62
CA LEU A 438 -22.03 -24.39 -7.78
C LEU A 438 -22.90 -24.80 -8.98
N GLU A 439 -23.96 -25.58 -8.74
CA GLU A 439 -24.91 -25.97 -9.78
C GLU A 439 -25.64 -24.77 -10.37
N ALA A 440 -26.07 -23.81 -9.54
CA ALA A 440 -26.77 -22.61 -9.98
C ALA A 440 -25.85 -21.76 -10.87
N THR A 441 -24.61 -21.50 -10.42
CA THR A 441 -23.62 -20.72 -11.14
C THR A 441 -23.18 -21.39 -12.44
N THR A 442 -23.08 -22.72 -12.46
CA THR A 442 -22.81 -23.49 -13.69
C THR A 442 -23.95 -23.32 -14.73
N LYS A 443 -25.22 -23.35 -14.30
CA LYS A 443 -26.36 -23.09 -15.17
C LYS A 443 -26.33 -21.68 -15.74
N ASP A 444 -25.96 -20.69 -14.94
CA ASP A 444 -25.87 -19.30 -15.40
C ASP A 444 -24.72 -19.12 -16.41
N LEU A 445 -23.57 -19.74 -16.18
CA LEU A 445 -22.46 -19.73 -17.12
C LEU A 445 -22.85 -20.35 -18.48
N MET A 446 -23.58 -21.45 -18.45
CA MET A 446 -24.06 -22.12 -19.69
C MET A 446 -25.07 -21.29 -20.47
N ARG A 447 -25.75 -20.32 -19.85
CA ARG A 447 -26.69 -19.40 -20.53
C ARG A 447 -26.01 -18.23 -21.23
N ILE A 448 -24.76 -17.92 -20.86
CA ILE A 448 -24.02 -16.81 -21.45
C ILE A 448 -23.63 -17.17 -22.88
N ARG A 449 -24.12 -16.38 -23.83
CA ARG A 449 -23.76 -16.49 -25.25
C ARG A 449 -22.69 -15.49 -25.57
N THR A 450 -21.48 -15.95 -25.87
CA THR A 450 -20.42 -15.09 -26.42
C THR A 450 -20.72 -14.80 -27.89
N PRO A 451 -20.80 -13.54 -28.32
CA PRO A 451 -20.98 -13.21 -29.73
C PRO A 451 -19.79 -13.74 -30.54
N ARG A 452 -20.07 -14.29 -31.72
CA ARG A 452 -19.02 -14.66 -32.67
C ARG A 452 -18.59 -13.39 -33.41
N VAL A 453 -17.44 -12.84 -33.04
CA VAL A 453 -16.82 -11.74 -33.77
C VAL A 453 -16.07 -12.35 -34.97
N THR A 454 -16.53 -12.08 -36.20
CA THR A 454 -15.80 -12.45 -37.42
C THR A 454 -14.67 -11.42 -37.67
N ALA A 455 -13.65 -11.80 -38.43
CA ALA A 455 -12.54 -10.90 -38.76
C ALA A 455 -13.03 -9.60 -39.44
N ASP A 456 -14.11 -9.69 -40.24
CA ASP A 456 -14.70 -8.53 -40.93
C ASP A 456 -15.48 -7.61 -39.97
N ALA A 457 -15.87 -8.10 -38.79
CA ALA A 457 -16.55 -7.31 -37.77
C ALA A 457 -15.60 -6.63 -36.77
N ILE A 458 -14.29 -6.85 -36.92
CA ILE A 458 -13.30 -6.15 -36.09
C ILE A 458 -13.23 -4.70 -36.58
N PRO A 459 -13.60 -3.73 -35.71
CA PRO A 459 -13.64 -2.33 -36.11
C PRO A 459 -12.25 -1.81 -36.45
N THR A 460 -12.06 -1.30 -37.63
CA THR A 460 -10.86 -0.55 -38.03
C THR A 460 -11.20 0.93 -38.07
N SER A 461 -10.66 1.72 -37.17
CA SER A 461 -10.86 3.17 -37.18
C SER A 461 -9.54 3.90 -37.37
N THR A 462 -9.55 4.89 -38.28
CA THR A 462 -8.44 5.83 -38.48
C THR A 462 -8.62 7.12 -37.68
N THR A 463 -9.77 7.31 -37.05
CA THR A 463 -10.10 8.48 -36.23
C THR A 463 -10.22 8.10 -34.78
N SER A 464 -9.92 9.04 -33.90
CA SER A 464 -10.09 8.87 -32.45
C SER A 464 -10.49 10.19 -31.81
N THR A 465 -11.17 10.10 -30.67
CA THR A 465 -11.57 11.24 -29.85
C THR A 465 -11.04 11.02 -28.44
N MET A 466 -10.64 12.09 -27.76
CA MET A 466 -10.23 11.99 -26.35
C MET A 466 -11.47 11.90 -25.44
N LEU A 467 -11.42 11.06 -24.42
CA LEU A 467 -12.49 10.99 -23.42
C LEU A 467 -12.77 12.35 -22.78
N ALA A 468 -11.73 13.18 -22.60
CA ALA A 468 -11.89 14.54 -22.11
C ALA A 468 -12.77 15.41 -23.01
N ASP A 469 -12.72 15.20 -24.32
CA ASP A 469 -13.55 15.95 -25.29
C ASP A 469 -15.01 15.48 -25.21
N LEU A 470 -15.27 14.19 -25.02
CA LEU A 470 -16.62 13.64 -24.78
C LEU A 470 -17.25 14.17 -23.48
N ILE A 471 -16.44 14.37 -22.45
CA ILE A 471 -16.91 15.00 -21.21
C ILE A 471 -17.20 16.50 -21.44
N LYS A 472 -16.31 17.19 -22.16
CA LYS A 472 -16.47 18.62 -22.45
C LYS A 472 -17.67 18.90 -23.37
N SER A 473 -17.96 18.00 -24.32
CA SER A 473 -19.13 18.10 -25.21
C SER A 473 -20.44 17.64 -24.53
N GLY A 474 -20.40 17.20 -23.29
CA GLY A 474 -21.58 16.91 -22.50
C GLY A 474 -22.15 15.49 -22.69
N HIS A 475 -21.39 14.53 -23.25
CA HIS A 475 -21.83 13.13 -23.34
C HIS A 475 -21.69 12.38 -22.01
N PHE A 476 -20.78 12.83 -21.15
CA PHE A 476 -20.54 12.25 -19.82
C PHE A 476 -20.32 13.33 -18.78
N THR A 477 -20.83 13.09 -17.57
CA THR A 477 -20.46 13.85 -16.38
C THR A 477 -19.43 13.07 -15.58
N ARG A 478 -18.31 13.72 -15.25
CA ARG A 478 -17.27 13.14 -14.39
C ARG A 478 -17.59 13.42 -12.93
N ILE A 479 -17.69 12.36 -12.13
CA ILE A 479 -17.86 12.41 -10.68
C ILE A 479 -16.59 11.84 -10.05
N ASN A 480 -15.98 12.58 -9.12
CA ASN A 480 -14.85 12.08 -8.36
C ASN A 480 -15.37 11.45 -7.07
N GLY A 481 -14.98 10.22 -6.80
CA GLY A 481 -15.29 9.59 -5.53
C GLY A 481 -14.68 10.39 -4.37
N THR A 482 -15.39 10.45 -3.26
CA THR A 482 -15.06 11.27 -2.08
C THR A 482 -14.95 10.46 -0.80
N TYR A 483 -15.51 9.25 -0.78
CA TYR A 483 -15.56 8.40 0.40
C TYR A 483 -14.21 7.70 0.64
N ARG A 484 -13.66 7.83 1.86
CA ARG A 484 -12.29 7.41 2.19
C ARG A 484 -12.23 6.03 2.82
N ALA A 485 -11.11 5.35 2.55
CA ALA A 485 -10.81 4.01 3.06
C ALA A 485 -10.85 3.88 4.59
N ASN A 486 -10.48 4.91 5.33
CA ASN A 486 -10.41 4.90 6.79
C ASN A 486 -11.76 5.14 7.52
N LYS A 487 -12.86 5.19 6.77
CA LYS A 487 -14.22 5.37 7.30
C LYS A 487 -15.16 4.23 6.91
N TYR A 488 -14.61 3.10 6.49
CA TYR A 488 -15.43 1.95 6.11
C TYR A 488 -15.94 1.20 7.34
N LEU A 489 -17.19 0.78 7.23
CA LEU A 489 -17.82 -0.16 8.16
C LEU A 489 -17.72 -1.57 7.55
N GLU A 490 -17.72 -2.57 8.41
CA GLU A 490 -17.74 -4.00 8.01
C GLU A 490 -19.14 -4.46 7.58
N SER A 491 -20.17 -3.77 8.05
CA SER A 491 -21.57 -4.00 7.73
C SER A 491 -22.32 -2.68 7.58
N GLY A 492 -23.35 -2.65 6.74
CA GLY A 492 -24.18 -1.47 6.51
C GLY A 492 -25.03 -1.61 5.26
N ASP A 493 -25.88 -0.62 5.01
CA ASP A 493 -26.82 -0.61 3.87
C ASP A 493 -26.25 0.15 2.66
N VAL A 494 -25.17 0.93 2.84
CA VAL A 494 -24.57 1.75 1.78
C VAL A 494 -23.21 1.18 1.40
N TYR A 495 -23.15 0.57 0.22
CA TYR A 495 -21.99 -0.10 -0.34
C TYR A 495 -21.00 0.88 -0.96
N LEU A 496 -19.73 0.58 -0.84
CA LEU A 496 -18.66 1.42 -1.37
C LEU A 496 -18.09 0.84 -2.68
N ALA A 497 -18.24 1.59 -3.78
CA ALA A 497 -17.64 1.24 -5.05
C ALA A 497 -16.13 1.50 -5.02
N ARG A 498 -15.34 0.44 -5.20
CA ARG A 498 -13.88 0.43 -5.15
C ARG A 498 -13.29 0.00 -6.49
N PRO A 499 -11.96 0.22 -6.74
CA PRO A 499 -11.29 -0.23 -7.95
C PRO A 499 -11.49 -1.72 -8.24
N ASN A 500 -11.34 -2.57 -7.22
CA ASN A 500 -11.64 -3.98 -7.33
C ASN A 500 -13.11 -4.24 -6.96
N ARG A 501 -13.95 -4.46 -7.95
CA ARG A 501 -15.37 -4.79 -7.76
C ARG A 501 -15.58 -6.08 -6.94
N ASN A 502 -14.64 -7.02 -7.02
CA ASN A 502 -14.74 -8.34 -6.41
C ASN A 502 -14.07 -8.40 -5.01
N ALA A 503 -13.59 -7.27 -4.49
CA ALA A 503 -13.10 -7.24 -3.11
C ALA A 503 -14.28 -7.39 -2.13
N ALA A 504 -13.99 -7.88 -0.92
CA ALA A 504 -14.99 -8.00 0.15
C ALA A 504 -15.80 -6.71 0.30
N PRO A 505 -17.12 -6.76 0.54
CA PRO A 505 -17.95 -5.58 0.69
C PRO A 505 -17.37 -4.59 1.72
N ALA A 506 -17.51 -3.30 1.43
CA ALA A 506 -17.19 -2.25 2.38
C ALA A 506 -18.35 -1.24 2.37
N PHE A 507 -18.63 -0.66 3.51
CA PHE A 507 -19.82 0.16 3.74
C PHE A 507 -19.45 1.53 4.29
N VAL A 508 -20.35 2.49 4.17
CA VAL A 508 -20.24 3.82 4.79
C VAL A 508 -21.50 4.11 5.62
N ALA A 509 -21.35 4.88 6.70
CA ALA A 509 -22.45 5.21 7.58
C ALA A 509 -23.42 6.25 6.96
N ASP A 510 -22.84 7.25 6.28
CA ASP A 510 -23.57 8.39 5.71
C ASP A 510 -23.18 8.60 4.25
N HIS A 511 -24.12 9.06 3.44
CA HIS A 511 -23.89 9.40 2.04
C HIS A 511 -24.73 10.61 1.60
N ASP A 512 -24.24 11.32 0.57
CA ASP A 512 -25.03 12.31 -0.14
C ASP A 512 -25.79 11.60 -1.29
N ALA A 513 -27.08 11.90 -1.42
CA ALA A 513 -27.92 11.35 -2.50
C ALA A 513 -27.38 11.71 -3.91
N ALA A 514 -26.62 12.80 -4.03
CA ALA A 514 -25.97 13.18 -5.29
C ALA A 514 -24.81 12.23 -5.69
N ASP A 515 -24.20 11.57 -4.70
CA ASP A 515 -23.05 10.68 -4.90
C ASP A 515 -23.46 9.23 -5.22
N VAL A 516 -24.75 8.89 -5.08
CA VAL A 516 -25.23 7.53 -5.35
C VAL A 516 -25.01 7.15 -6.82
N LEU A 517 -24.43 5.97 -7.03
CA LEU A 517 -24.28 5.40 -8.37
C LEU A 517 -25.64 5.07 -8.98
N ARG A 518 -25.73 5.26 -10.29
CA ARG A 518 -26.91 4.94 -11.10
C ARG A 518 -26.60 3.81 -12.07
N PRO A 519 -27.57 3.00 -12.46
CA PRO A 519 -27.38 2.02 -13.53
C PRO A 519 -26.81 2.68 -14.78
N GLY A 520 -25.76 2.08 -15.35
CA GLY A 520 -25.02 2.65 -16.49
C GLY A 520 -23.86 3.55 -16.12
N ASP A 521 -23.66 3.92 -14.85
CA ASP A 521 -22.45 4.62 -14.42
C ASP A 521 -21.21 3.74 -14.62
N ILE A 522 -20.16 4.31 -15.21
CA ILE A 522 -18.90 3.61 -15.47
C ILE A 522 -17.93 3.95 -14.34
N VAL A 523 -17.54 2.95 -13.57
CA VAL A 523 -16.61 3.10 -12.46
C VAL A 523 -15.20 2.75 -12.94
N MET A 524 -14.32 3.74 -12.96
CA MET A 524 -12.95 3.62 -13.43
C MET A 524 -11.96 3.79 -12.27
N PRO A 525 -11.00 2.88 -12.07
CA PRO A 525 -9.90 3.07 -11.15
C PRO A 525 -9.08 4.33 -11.48
N ARG A 526 -8.70 5.11 -10.49
CA ARG A 526 -7.80 6.27 -10.69
C ARG A 526 -6.39 5.86 -11.05
N ILE A 527 -5.97 4.68 -10.59
CA ILE A 527 -4.60 4.17 -10.67
C ILE A 527 -4.64 2.67 -10.91
N GLY A 528 -3.63 2.16 -11.61
CA GLY A 528 -3.38 0.74 -11.80
C GLY A 528 -4.17 0.13 -12.95
N GLU A 529 -3.96 -1.16 -13.11
CA GLU A 529 -4.42 -1.95 -14.26
C GLU A 529 -5.78 -2.59 -14.06
N LEU A 530 -6.42 -2.37 -12.91
CA LEU A 530 -7.74 -2.94 -12.65
C LEU A 530 -8.75 -2.42 -13.67
N PRO A 531 -9.63 -3.29 -14.19
CA PRO A 531 -10.57 -2.91 -15.23
C PRO A 531 -11.63 -1.92 -14.72
N ALA A 532 -12.05 -1.00 -15.60
CA ALA A 532 -13.26 -0.24 -15.42
C ALA A 532 -14.48 -1.18 -15.59
N TRP A 533 -15.56 -0.87 -14.88
CA TRP A 533 -16.79 -1.67 -14.92
C TRP A 533 -18.03 -0.79 -14.95
N VAL A 534 -19.11 -1.32 -15.51
CA VAL A 534 -20.41 -0.63 -15.58
C VAL A 534 -21.26 -1.06 -14.38
N HIS A 535 -21.79 -0.07 -13.65
CA HIS A 535 -22.70 -0.33 -12.54
C HIS A 535 -24.07 -0.83 -13.07
N GLN A 536 -24.52 -1.94 -12.52
CA GLN A 536 -25.82 -2.53 -12.77
C GLN A 536 -26.71 -2.33 -11.55
N ASP A 537 -28.01 -2.26 -11.76
CA ASP A 537 -28.97 -2.24 -10.67
C ASP A 537 -29.00 -3.62 -9.98
N ASP A 538 -28.51 -3.68 -8.77
CA ASP A 538 -28.50 -4.88 -7.92
C ASP A 538 -29.39 -4.69 -6.67
N GLY A 539 -30.22 -3.66 -6.65
CA GLY A 539 -31.09 -3.31 -5.52
C GLY A 539 -30.33 -2.72 -4.31
N LYS A 540 -29.05 -2.40 -4.45
CA LYS A 540 -28.20 -1.86 -3.38
C LYS A 540 -27.82 -0.41 -3.64
N THR A 541 -27.63 0.34 -2.56
CA THR A 541 -27.15 1.72 -2.64
C THR A 541 -25.63 1.72 -2.68
N TRP A 542 -25.02 2.24 -3.76
CA TRP A 542 -23.57 2.32 -3.94
C TRP A 542 -23.09 3.76 -4.01
N VAL A 543 -21.96 4.05 -3.39
CA VAL A 543 -21.27 5.36 -3.47
C VAL A 543 -19.80 5.18 -3.86
N PRO A 544 -19.19 6.12 -4.61
CA PRO A 544 -17.84 5.95 -5.14
C PRO A 544 -16.77 6.29 -4.10
N SER A 545 -15.80 5.39 -3.89
CA SER A 545 -14.62 5.67 -3.07
C SER A 545 -13.71 6.71 -3.72
N ASP A 546 -12.83 7.32 -2.93
CA ASP A 546 -11.83 8.28 -3.41
C ASP A 546 -10.79 7.68 -4.38
N SER A 547 -10.74 6.37 -4.50
CA SER A 547 -9.86 5.62 -5.42
C SER A 547 -10.45 5.37 -6.81
N VAL A 548 -11.68 5.84 -7.07
CA VAL A 548 -12.33 5.72 -8.38
C VAL A 548 -12.76 7.07 -8.96
N ILE A 549 -12.97 7.07 -10.26
CA ILE A 549 -13.67 8.11 -11.01
C ILE A 549 -14.91 7.47 -11.60
N VAL A 550 -16.05 8.16 -11.51
CA VAL A 550 -17.29 7.72 -12.15
C VAL A 550 -17.57 8.59 -13.37
N LEU A 551 -17.85 7.95 -14.49
CA LEU A 551 -18.33 8.59 -15.70
C LEU A 551 -19.82 8.28 -15.84
N ARG A 552 -20.66 9.28 -15.63
CA ARG A 552 -22.12 9.16 -15.74
C ARG A 552 -22.55 9.57 -17.14
N PRO A 553 -23.20 8.67 -17.90
CA PRO A 553 -23.76 9.03 -19.21
C PRO A 553 -24.81 10.14 -19.05
N THR A 554 -24.78 11.09 -19.96
CA THR A 554 -25.75 12.20 -20.06
C THR A 554 -26.50 12.19 -21.39
N SER A 555 -26.12 11.28 -22.28
CA SER A 555 -26.78 11.02 -23.57
C SER A 555 -26.72 9.53 -23.89
N ASP A 556 -27.62 9.06 -24.73
CA ASP A 556 -27.68 7.66 -25.22
C ASP A 556 -26.75 7.40 -26.42
N GLU A 557 -25.91 8.37 -26.80
CA GLU A 557 -25.08 8.24 -28.01
C GLU A 557 -23.96 7.20 -27.83
N TYR A 558 -23.46 7.02 -26.59
CA TYR A 558 -22.43 6.06 -26.29
C TYR A 558 -22.93 5.05 -25.24
N ASP A 559 -22.98 3.79 -25.64
CA ASP A 559 -23.26 2.70 -24.70
C ASP A 559 -22.16 2.64 -23.61
N PRO A 560 -22.52 2.57 -22.32
CA PRO A 560 -21.54 2.49 -21.23
C PRO A 560 -20.56 1.33 -21.36
N ASP A 561 -20.99 0.16 -21.84
CA ASP A 561 -20.13 -1.00 -22.05
C ASP A 561 -19.12 -0.79 -23.19
N PHE A 562 -19.47 -0.01 -24.23
CA PHE A 562 -18.51 0.41 -25.24
C PHE A 562 -17.39 1.26 -24.64
N ILE A 563 -17.74 2.25 -23.83
CA ILE A 563 -16.75 3.10 -23.17
C ILE A 563 -15.92 2.29 -22.16
N ALA A 564 -16.54 1.39 -21.39
CA ALA A 564 -15.82 0.50 -20.48
C ALA A 564 -14.83 -0.41 -21.24
N ALA A 565 -15.21 -0.95 -22.41
CA ALA A 565 -14.31 -1.71 -23.27
C ALA A 565 -13.11 -0.87 -23.72
N CYS A 566 -13.34 0.37 -24.16
CA CYS A 566 -12.27 1.29 -24.55
C CYS A 566 -11.33 1.62 -23.36
N LEU A 567 -11.89 1.85 -22.17
CA LEU A 567 -11.11 2.07 -20.94
C LEU A 567 -10.22 0.88 -20.59
N ASN A 568 -10.67 -0.33 -20.91
CA ASN A 568 -9.99 -1.58 -20.60
C ASN A 568 -9.04 -2.06 -21.71
N ALA A 569 -8.90 -1.30 -22.80
CA ALA A 569 -7.90 -1.57 -23.82
C ALA A 569 -6.48 -1.25 -23.30
N ASP A 570 -5.49 -2.06 -23.68
CA ASP A 570 -4.11 -1.96 -23.18
C ASP A 570 -3.54 -0.55 -23.32
N VAL A 571 -3.75 0.10 -24.49
CA VAL A 571 -3.32 1.48 -24.73
C VAL A 571 -3.85 2.48 -23.71
N ASN A 572 -5.03 2.26 -23.15
CA ASN A 572 -5.65 3.12 -22.16
C ASN A 572 -5.34 2.67 -20.72
N ILE A 573 -5.12 1.38 -20.48
CA ILE A 573 -4.61 0.85 -19.20
C ILE A 573 -3.22 1.40 -18.93
N ASP A 574 -2.32 1.32 -19.90
CA ASP A 574 -0.95 1.84 -19.79
C ASP A 574 -0.93 3.35 -19.52
N THR A 575 -1.90 4.11 -20.05
CA THR A 575 -1.99 5.55 -19.78
C THR A 575 -2.43 5.89 -18.35
N ARG A 576 -3.11 4.98 -17.65
CA ARG A 576 -3.48 5.17 -16.25
C ARG A 576 -2.27 5.08 -15.31
N GLY A 577 -1.28 4.25 -15.66
CA GLY A 577 -0.01 4.11 -14.95
C GLY A 577 -0.14 3.61 -13.51
N THR A 578 1.00 3.45 -12.85
CA THR A 578 1.09 3.06 -11.43
C THR A 578 0.92 4.23 -10.48
N PHE A 579 0.95 5.48 -10.97
CA PHE A 579 0.86 6.70 -10.17
C PHE A 579 -0.35 7.56 -10.54
N PRO A 580 -0.96 8.29 -9.58
CA PRO A 580 -2.05 9.19 -9.84
C PRO A 580 -1.55 10.37 -10.69
N ARG A 581 -1.82 10.34 -11.98
CA ARG A 581 -1.63 11.50 -12.84
C ARG A 581 -2.78 12.49 -12.62
N ARG A 582 -2.50 13.79 -12.64
CA ARG A 582 -3.50 14.85 -12.38
C ARG A 582 -4.76 14.74 -13.25
N HIS A 583 -4.66 14.13 -14.45
CA HIS A 583 -5.77 13.98 -15.39
C HIS A 583 -5.65 12.67 -16.20
N PRO A 584 -5.88 11.49 -15.62
CA PRO A 584 -5.87 10.25 -16.41
C PRO A 584 -6.85 10.31 -17.58
N VAL A 585 -8.02 10.95 -17.40
CA VAL A 585 -9.07 11.13 -18.40
C VAL A 585 -8.61 11.89 -19.65
N ALA A 586 -7.65 12.81 -19.51
CA ALA A 586 -7.16 13.63 -20.63
C ALA A 586 -6.31 12.88 -21.67
N ARG A 587 -5.91 11.64 -21.38
CA ARG A 587 -5.06 10.83 -22.27
C ARG A 587 -5.75 9.58 -22.79
N ILE A 588 -6.98 9.34 -22.35
CA ILE A 588 -7.76 8.17 -22.76
C ILE A 588 -8.30 8.39 -24.16
N VAL A 589 -8.02 7.43 -25.04
CA VAL A 589 -8.38 7.47 -26.46
C VAL A 589 -9.61 6.59 -26.68
N ILE A 590 -10.64 7.16 -27.32
CA ILE A 590 -11.85 6.48 -27.75
C ILE A 590 -11.83 6.39 -29.27
N PRO A 591 -11.89 5.18 -29.87
CA PRO A 591 -11.88 5.03 -31.32
C PRO A 591 -13.19 5.57 -31.93
N GLY A 592 -13.04 6.27 -33.07
CA GLY A 592 -14.17 6.83 -33.81
C GLY A 592 -14.88 5.76 -34.64
N LEU A 593 -15.73 4.95 -34.01
CA LEU A 593 -16.52 3.89 -34.61
C LEU A 593 -17.95 4.39 -34.92
N ASP A 594 -18.58 3.85 -35.94
CA ASP A 594 -19.99 4.08 -36.18
C ASP A 594 -20.89 3.40 -35.12
N SER A 595 -22.20 3.68 -35.16
CA SER A 595 -23.13 3.20 -34.13
C SER A 595 -23.27 1.67 -34.11
N GLU A 596 -23.20 0.99 -35.25
CA GLU A 596 -23.30 -0.46 -35.37
C GLU A 596 -22.03 -1.13 -34.80
N GLN A 597 -20.87 -0.64 -35.17
CA GLN A 597 -19.58 -1.10 -34.63
C GLN A 597 -19.49 -0.91 -33.12
N ARG A 598 -19.94 0.25 -32.60
CA ARG A 598 -19.97 0.51 -31.13
C ARG A 598 -20.87 -0.50 -30.41
N ALA A 599 -22.05 -0.82 -31.00
CA ALA A 599 -22.99 -1.81 -30.45
C ALA A 599 -22.37 -3.21 -30.36
N VAL A 600 -21.66 -3.65 -31.40
CA VAL A 600 -20.94 -4.94 -31.40
C VAL A 600 -19.88 -5.01 -30.31
N VAL A 601 -19.09 -3.94 -30.13
CA VAL A 601 -18.06 -3.88 -29.06
C VAL A 601 -18.73 -3.91 -27.70
N ALA A 602 -19.80 -3.14 -27.49
CA ALA A 602 -20.52 -3.09 -26.21
C ALA A 602 -21.09 -4.45 -25.82
N GLU A 603 -21.76 -5.13 -26.76
CA GLU A 603 -22.36 -6.45 -26.54
C GLU A 603 -21.28 -7.52 -26.25
N THR A 604 -20.16 -7.47 -26.97
CA THR A 604 -19.04 -8.36 -26.75
C THR A 604 -18.44 -8.14 -25.36
N HIS A 605 -18.23 -6.88 -24.96
CA HIS A 605 -17.71 -6.53 -23.63
C HIS A 605 -18.65 -7.02 -22.51
N ARG A 606 -19.95 -6.80 -22.66
CA ARG A 606 -20.99 -7.22 -21.71
C ARG A 606 -20.98 -8.75 -21.52
N SER A 607 -20.95 -9.49 -22.63
CA SER A 607 -20.91 -10.95 -22.61
C SER A 607 -19.63 -11.50 -21.97
N LEU A 608 -18.46 -10.94 -22.31
CA LEU A 608 -17.18 -11.34 -21.72
C LEU A 608 -17.10 -10.99 -20.23
N THR A 609 -17.63 -9.84 -19.83
CA THR A 609 -17.67 -9.43 -18.42
C THR A 609 -18.56 -10.35 -17.61
N SER A 610 -19.74 -10.72 -18.12
CA SER A 610 -20.65 -11.67 -17.50
C SER A 610 -20.02 -13.08 -17.39
N ALA A 611 -19.37 -13.56 -18.45
CA ALA A 611 -18.68 -14.85 -18.44
C ALA A 611 -17.53 -14.88 -17.42
N ARG A 612 -16.75 -13.81 -17.34
CA ARG A 612 -15.67 -13.69 -16.34
C ARG A 612 -16.21 -13.64 -14.90
N ALA A 613 -17.33 -12.97 -14.68
CA ALA A 613 -17.96 -12.91 -13.36
C ALA A 613 -18.45 -14.29 -12.92
N ALA A 614 -19.16 -15.02 -13.81
CA ALA A 614 -19.63 -16.38 -13.53
C ALA A 614 -18.47 -17.37 -13.34
N ALA A 615 -17.40 -17.30 -14.14
CA ALA A 615 -16.25 -18.18 -13.98
C ALA A 615 -15.54 -17.95 -12.63
N ARG A 616 -15.38 -16.70 -12.20
CA ARG A 616 -14.80 -16.39 -10.88
C ARG A 616 -15.68 -16.84 -9.72
N GLN A 617 -16.99 -16.72 -9.88
CA GLN A 617 -17.93 -17.22 -8.88
C GLN A 617 -17.80 -18.73 -8.75
N LEU A 618 -17.67 -19.47 -9.86
CA LEU A 618 -17.40 -20.91 -9.84
C LEU A 618 -16.09 -21.25 -9.12
N GLU A 619 -15.02 -20.50 -9.37
CA GLU A 619 -13.75 -20.68 -8.65
C GLU A 619 -13.92 -20.48 -7.13
N CYS A 620 -14.62 -19.41 -6.72
CA CYS A 620 -14.89 -19.12 -5.31
C CYS A 620 -15.79 -20.14 -4.63
N GLU A 621 -16.73 -20.77 -5.38
CA GLU A 621 -17.68 -21.76 -4.84
C GLU A 621 -17.13 -23.19 -4.88
N ALA A 622 -16.16 -23.48 -5.74
CA ALA A 622 -15.50 -24.78 -5.81
C ALA A 622 -14.58 -25.03 -4.62
N GLU A 623 -13.90 -24.01 -4.10
CA GLU A 623 -13.03 -24.14 -2.91
C GLU A 623 -13.81 -24.55 -1.67
N PRO A 624 -14.91 -23.88 -1.26
CA PRO A 624 -15.73 -24.30 -0.12
C PRO A 624 -16.35 -25.68 -0.28
N ALA A 625 -16.72 -26.08 -1.49
CA ALA A 625 -17.30 -27.39 -1.75
C ALA A 625 -16.27 -28.53 -1.55
N SER A 626 -14.99 -28.29 -1.68
CA SER A 626 -13.93 -29.27 -1.44
C SER A 626 -13.49 -29.33 0.02
N ALA A 627 -13.64 -28.26 0.78
CA ALA A 627 -13.16 -28.15 2.17
C ALA A 627 -13.78 -29.19 3.12
N PRO A 628 -15.11 -29.47 3.11
CA PRO A 628 -15.70 -30.49 3.97
C PRO A 628 -15.22 -31.92 3.68
N LEU A 629 -14.77 -32.19 2.44
CA LEU A 629 -14.29 -33.51 2.04
C LEU A 629 -12.86 -33.79 2.50
N THR A 630 -12.10 -32.74 2.78
CA THR A 630 -10.69 -32.79 3.18
C THR A 630 -10.45 -32.46 4.65
N THR A 631 -11.45 -31.89 5.34
CA THR A 631 -11.37 -31.55 6.77
C THR A 631 -11.60 -32.79 7.62
N PRO A 632 -10.77 -33.09 8.66
CA PRO A 632 -11.01 -34.20 9.56
C PRO A 632 -12.33 -34.04 10.32
N VAL A 633 -13.27 -34.93 10.08
CA VAL A 633 -14.56 -34.94 10.79
C VAL A 633 -14.37 -35.62 12.15
N SER A 634 -14.68 -34.92 13.22
CA SER A 634 -14.69 -35.51 14.58
C SER A 634 -15.85 -36.48 14.71
N SER A 635 -15.58 -37.78 14.68
CA SER A 635 -16.54 -38.77 15.08
C SER A 635 -16.71 -38.72 16.61
N LYS A 636 -17.70 -37.96 17.10
CA LYS A 636 -18.16 -38.15 18.49
C LYS A 636 -18.66 -39.58 18.61
N LYS A 637 -17.91 -40.42 19.36
CA LYS A 637 -18.47 -41.62 20.01
C LYS A 637 -19.21 -41.25 21.26
#